data_6cb1478a6f6e2190c257465c6c32acff
#
_entry.id   6cb1478a6f6e2190c257465c6c32acff
#
_cell.length_a   1.000
_cell.length_b   1.000
_cell.length_c   1.000
_cell.angle_alpha   90.00
_cell.angle_beta   90.00
_cell.angle_gamma   90.00
#
_symmetry.space_group_name_H-M   'P 1'
#
loop_
_entity.id
_entity.type
_entity.pdbx_description
1 polymer ?
#
loop_
_entity_poly.entity_id
_entity_poly.type
_entity_poly.pdbx_seq_one_letter_code
_entity_poly.pdbx_strand_id
1 'polypeptide(L)'
;MKVFQVNGETLALALYSDVTNAKELQDSMQAGTLEPEVAFLNASLIPDVFPLLAAAHKTIVAKSRESLTTRTLHSELVYNYSGSKHITESLKRCGISESSSYVLAARFNASPDEMKGVEKLINGKQIDLEELGVRADQAQILKQYKISSVELRVSSLADAITSRIAARDAL
;
A
#
# COMPACT_ATOMS: atom_id res chain seq x y z
N MET A 1 -3.44 -7.29 13.01
CA MET A 1 -4.23 -7.25 11.78
C MET A 1 -5.55 -6.53 12.02
N LYS A 2 -5.94 -5.66 11.11
CA LYS A 2 -7.27 -5.02 11.13
C LYS A 2 -7.94 -5.20 9.77
N VAL A 3 -9.27 -5.30 9.78
CA VAL A 3 -10.08 -5.45 8.57
C VAL A 3 -10.98 -4.23 8.42
N PHE A 4 -10.97 -3.64 7.23
CA PHE A 4 -11.76 -2.45 6.89
C PHE A 4 -12.78 -2.78 5.80
N GLN A 5 -13.93 -2.14 5.88
CA GLN A 5 -14.95 -2.21 4.84
C GLN A 5 -14.65 -1.13 3.79
N VAL A 6 -14.57 -1.51 2.53
CA VAL A 6 -14.31 -0.60 1.42
C VAL A 6 -15.22 -0.95 0.26
N ASN A 7 -16.21 -0.10 -0.01
CA ASN A 7 -17.13 -0.23 -1.15
C ASN A 7 -17.71 -1.66 -1.33
N GLY A 8 -18.21 -2.23 -0.23
CA GLY A 8 -18.86 -3.56 -0.24
C GLY A 8 -17.88 -4.74 -0.16
N GLU A 9 -16.59 -4.50 -0.16
CA GLU A 9 -15.56 -5.52 0.01
C GLU A 9 -14.75 -5.24 1.26
N THR A 10 -13.89 -6.16 1.67
CA THR A 10 -13.02 -5.97 2.84
C THR A 10 -11.57 -5.85 2.43
N LEU A 11 -10.81 -5.10 3.22
CA LEU A 11 -9.35 -5.00 3.09
C LEU A 11 -8.72 -5.32 4.44
N ALA A 12 -7.94 -6.39 4.50
CA ALA A 12 -7.17 -6.76 5.69
C ALA A 12 -5.79 -6.14 5.61
N LEU A 13 -5.37 -5.47 6.69
CA LEU A 13 -4.07 -4.80 6.80
C LEU A 13 -3.28 -5.37 7.98
N ALA A 14 -1.98 -5.59 7.77
CA ALA A 14 -1.05 -5.98 8.81
C ALA A 14 0.28 -5.26 8.60
N LEU A 15 0.84 -4.71 9.67
CA LEU A 15 2.06 -3.91 9.63
C LEU A 15 3.22 -4.71 10.26
N TYR A 16 4.38 -4.70 9.59
CA TYR A 16 5.56 -5.46 10.00
C TYR A 16 6.79 -4.57 10.06
N SER A 17 7.56 -4.71 11.13
CA SER A 17 8.89 -4.13 11.27
C SER A 17 9.95 -5.24 11.28
N ASP A 18 11.20 -4.84 11.12
CA ASP A 18 12.35 -5.76 11.17
C ASP A 18 12.23 -6.92 10.18
N VAL A 19 11.66 -6.66 9.02
CA VAL A 19 11.53 -7.65 7.95
C VAL A 19 12.90 -7.92 7.34
N THR A 20 13.27 -9.20 7.26
CA THR A 20 14.60 -9.62 6.79
C THR A 20 14.57 -10.32 5.43
N ASN A 21 13.39 -10.70 4.92
CA ASN A 21 13.25 -11.45 3.68
C ASN A 21 12.53 -10.69 2.56
N ALA A 22 12.67 -9.37 2.53
CA ALA A 22 11.99 -8.55 1.51
C ALA A 22 12.37 -8.93 0.08
N LYS A 23 13.63 -9.29 -0.17
CA LYS A 23 14.07 -9.76 -1.48
C LYS A 23 13.32 -11.02 -1.92
N GLU A 24 13.19 -11.99 -1.02
CA GLU A 24 12.46 -13.22 -1.27
C GLU A 24 10.98 -12.95 -1.60
N LEU A 25 10.35 -12.05 -0.84
CA LEU A 25 8.96 -11.63 -1.08
C LEU A 25 8.82 -10.94 -2.44
N GLN A 26 9.75 -10.06 -2.78
CA GLN A 26 9.76 -9.36 -4.06
C GLN A 26 9.93 -10.33 -5.22
N ASP A 27 10.86 -11.25 -5.12
CA ASP A 27 11.10 -12.26 -6.15
C ASP A 27 9.86 -13.14 -6.38
N SER A 28 9.19 -13.56 -5.31
CA SER A 28 7.95 -14.34 -5.39
C SER A 28 6.81 -13.57 -6.06
N MET A 29 6.69 -12.26 -5.77
CA MET A 29 5.70 -11.41 -6.43
C MET A 29 5.98 -11.30 -7.93
N GLN A 30 7.22 -11.07 -8.31
CA GLN A 30 7.61 -10.93 -9.73
C GLN A 30 7.43 -12.22 -10.49
N ALA A 31 7.68 -13.36 -9.86
CA ALA A 31 7.49 -14.68 -10.45
C ALA A 31 6.02 -15.12 -10.50
N GLY A 32 5.13 -14.40 -9.83
CA GLY A 32 3.71 -14.78 -9.73
C GLY A 32 3.46 -16.02 -8.88
N THR A 33 4.39 -16.37 -7.99
CA THR A 33 4.32 -17.57 -7.14
C THR A 33 3.91 -17.27 -5.70
N LEU A 34 3.58 -16.01 -5.39
CA LEU A 34 3.21 -15.60 -4.04
C LEU A 34 1.82 -16.15 -3.70
N GLU A 35 1.76 -16.98 -2.67
CA GLU A 35 0.51 -17.60 -2.20
C GLU A 35 0.42 -17.52 -0.67
N PRO A 36 -0.61 -16.88 -0.12
CA PRO A 36 -1.69 -16.17 -0.84
C PRO A 36 -1.21 -14.88 -1.49
N GLU A 37 -1.91 -14.45 -2.54
CA GLU A 37 -1.61 -13.18 -3.19
C GLU A 37 -1.89 -12.02 -2.23
N VAL A 38 -0.95 -11.09 -2.14
CA VAL A 38 -0.99 -9.98 -1.19
C VAL A 38 -0.23 -8.79 -1.76
N ALA A 39 -0.69 -7.59 -1.44
CA ALA A 39 0.05 -6.37 -1.74
C ALA A 39 1.04 -6.08 -0.60
N PHE A 40 2.30 -5.88 -0.94
CA PHE A 40 3.31 -5.38 -0.01
C PHE A 40 3.63 -3.94 -0.35
N LEU A 41 3.44 -3.04 0.61
CA LEU A 41 3.66 -1.61 0.43
C LEU A 41 4.81 -1.12 1.31
N ASN A 42 5.50 -0.11 0.81
CA ASN A 42 6.50 0.61 1.59
C ASN A 42 5.77 1.42 2.68
N ALA A 43 5.75 0.89 3.89
CA ALA A 43 5.00 1.47 5.01
C ALA A 43 5.50 2.88 5.39
N SER A 44 6.75 3.22 5.06
CA SER A 44 7.32 4.56 5.31
C SER A 44 6.54 5.67 4.60
N LEU A 45 5.85 5.35 3.52
CA LEU A 45 5.04 6.31 2.74
C LEU A 45 3.59 6.40 3.22
N ILE A 46 3.21 5.67 4.25
CA ILE A 46 1.83 5.56 4.72
C ILE A 46 1.71 6.15 6.12
N PRO A 47 1.31 7.44 6.24
CA PRO A 47 1.20 8.08 7.56
C PRO A 47 -0.07 7.71 8.31
N ASP A 48 -1.09 7.21 7.60
CA ASP A 48 -2.41 6.86 8.13
C ASP A 48 -3.06 5.87 7.17
N VAL A 49 -3.99 5.07 7.64
CA VAL A 49 -4.71 4.11 6.81
C VAL A 49 -5.65 4.79 5.81
N PHE A 50 -6.13 6.00 6.07
CA PHE A 50 -7.14 6.66 5.25
C PHE A 50 -6.74 6.81 3.78
N PRO A 51 -5.54 7.33 3.42
CA PRO A 51 -5.13 7.39 2.01
C PRO A 51 -5.06 6.00 1.35
N LEU A 52 -4.68 4.97 2.10
CA LEU A 52 -4.66 3.62 1.59
C LEU A 52 -6.08 3.10 1.32
N LEU A 53 -7.03 3.41 2.18
CA LEU A 53 -8.44 3.07 1.96
C LEU A 53 -9.01 3.79 0.74
N ALA A 54 -8.60 5.03 0.49
CA ALA A 54 -8.97 5.76 -0.73
C ALA A 54 -8.42 5.07 -1.98
N ALA A 55 -7.18 4.62 -1.95
CA ALA A 55 -6.57 3.85 -3.03
C ALA A 55 -7.28 2.50 -3.23
N ALA A 56 -7.66 1.85 -2.14
CA ALA A 56 -8.41 0.59 -2.18
C ALA A 56 -9.79 0.76 -2.81
N HIS A 57 -10.50 1.84 -2.47
CA HIS A 57 -11.79 2.16 -3.07
C HIS A 57 -11.65 2.32 -4.59
N LYS A 58 -10.66 3.07 -5.03
CA LYS A 58 -10.37 3.26 -6.45
C LYS A 58 -10.05 1.94 -7.16
N THR A 59 -9.32 1.06 -6.50
CA THR A 59 -8.97 -0.27 -7.00
C THR A 59 -10.22 -1.14 -7.20
N ILE A 60 -11.12 -1.14 -6.24
CA ILE A 60 -12.38 -1.89 -6.31
C ILE A 60 -13.27 -1.36 -7.43
N VAL A 61 -13.35 -0.05 -7.60
CA VAL A 61 -14.10 0.57 -8.69
C VAL A 61 -13.52 0.14 -10.04
N ALA A 62 -12.20 0.18 -10.20
CA ALA A 62 -11.55 -0.26 -11.43
C ALA A 62 -11.81 -1.73 -11.73
N LYS A 63 -11.78 -2.58 -10.71
CA LYS A 63 -12.11 -4.01 -10.83
C LYS A 63 -13.54 -4.19 -11.31
N SER A 64 -14.51 -3.48 -10.73
CA SER A 64 -15.93 -3.59 -11.09
C SER A 64 -16.20 -3.16 -12.53
N ARG A 65 -15.37 -2.27 -13.08
CA ARG A 65 -15.46 -1.78 -14.46
C ARG A 65 -14.57 -2.55 -15.42
N GLU A 66 -13.91 -3.60 -14.96
CA GLU A 66 -12.94 -4.38 -15.74
C GLU A 66 -11.87 -3.49 -16.38
N SER A 67 -11.42 -2.47 -15.64
CA SER A 67 -10.49 -1.43 -16.13
C SER A 67 -9.19 -1.35 -15.32
N LEU A 68 -8.71 -2.48 -14.80
CA LEU A 68 -7.41 -2.53 -14.12
C LEU A 68 -6.29 -2.12 -15.09
N THR A 69 -5.41 -1.23 -14.62
CA THR A 69 -4.25 -0.79 -15.38
C THR A 69 -3.08 -1.76 -15.23
N THR A 70 -2.96 -2.39 -14.07
CA THR A 70 -1.92 -3.38 -13.76
C THR A 70 -2.46 -4.80 -13.91
N ARG A 71 -1.57 -5.79 -13.70
CA ARG A 71 -1.92 -7.20 -13.93
C ARG A 71 -2.85 -7.81 -12.88
N THR A 72 -2.76 -7.34 -11.62
CA THR A 72 -3.50 -7.94 -10.51
C THR A 72 -4.19 -6.88 -9.68
N LEU A 73 -5.19 -7.30 -8.91
CA LEU A 73 -5.89 -6.42 -7.97
C LEU A 73 -4.93 -5.82 -6.94
N HIS A 74 -3.99 -6.62 -6.45
CA HIS A 74 -3.04 -6.19 -5.42
C HIS A 74 -1.97 -5.25 -5.97
N SER A 75 -1.48 -5.46 -7.19
CA SER A 75 -0.58 -4.49 -7.84
C SER A 75 -1.32 -3.19 -8.17
N GLU A 76 -2.59 -3.25 -8.48
CA GLU A 76 -3.41 -2.06 -8.72
C GLU A 76 -3.52 -1.18 -7.46
N LEU A 77 -3.63 -1.81 -6.28
CA LEU A 77 -3.65 -1.07 -5.01
C LEU A 77 -2.36 -0.26 -4.82
N VAL A 78 -1.21 -0.86 -5.05
CA VAL A 78 0.10 -0.19 -4.94
C VAL A 78 0.19 0.96 -5.96
N TYR A 79 -0.21 0.70 -7.19
CA TYR A 79 -0.24 1.70 -8.26
C TYR A 79 -1.13 2.89 -7.89
N ASN A 80 -2.35 2.63 -7.43
CA ASN A 80 -3.29 3.69 -7.04
C ASN A 80 -2.78 4.49 -5.85
N TYR A 81 -2.15 3.84 -4.88
CA TYR A 81 -1.58 4.54 -3.73
C TYR A 81 -0.49 5.53 -4.13
N SER A 82 0.24 5.29 -5.20
CA SER A 82 1.30 6.18 -5.66
C SER A 82 0.80 7.56 -6.12
N GLY A 83 -0.45 7.67 -6.54
CA GLY A 83 -0.98 8.90 -7.13
C GLY A 83 -0.35 9.28 -8.47
N SER A 84 0.45 8.41 -9.07
CA SER A 84 1.15 8.64 -10.33
C SER A 84 0.54 7.81 -11.46
N LYS A 85 0.78 8.24 -12.71
CA LYS A 85 0.39 7.49 -13.91
C LYS A 85 1.50 6.54 -14.41
N HIS A 86 2.69 6.62 -13.84
CA HIS A 86 3.84 5.81 -14.24
C HIS A 86 3.84 4.48 -13.48
N ILE A 87 3.40 3.41 -14.12
CA ILE A 87 3.21 2.10 -13.47
C ILE A 87 4.50 1.56 -12.86
N THR A 88 5.57 1.46 -13.64
CA THR A 88 6.84 0.87 -13.18
C THR A 88 7.43 1.64 -12.00
N GLU A 89 7.48 2.96 -12.08
CA GLU A 89 7.97 3.81 -10.99
C GLU A 89 7.08 3.70 -9.75
N SER A 90 5.77 3.65 -9.93
CA SER A 90 4.82 3.53 -8.84
C SER A 90 5.02 2.24 -8.05
N LEU A 91 5.12 1.12 -8.74
CA LEU A 91 5.35 -0.18 -8.11
C LEU A 91 6.71 -0.25 -7.41
N LYS A 92 7.70 0.39 -7.98
CA LYS A 92 9.05 0.43 -7.41
C LYS A 92 9.13 1.27 -6.13
N ARG A 93 8.47 2.43 -6.11
CA ARG A 93 8.55 3.38 -4.99
C ARG A 93 7.58 3.05 -3.85
N CYS A 94 6.36 2.69 -4.19
CA CYS A 94 5.31 2.42 -3.20
C CYS A 94 5.24 0.94 -2.80
N GLY A 95 5.80 0.04 -3.59
CA GLY A 95 5.98 -1.36 -3.23
C GLY A 95 7.23 -1.59 -2.38
N ILE A 96 7.61 -2.84 -2.22
CA ILE A 96 8.82 -3.20 -1.47
C ILE A 96 10.03 -3.30 -2.40
N SER A 97 11.22 -3.11 -1.80
CA SER A 97 12.52 -3.32 -2.44
C SER A 97 13.28 -4.41 -1.69
N GLU A 98 14.43 -4.82 -2.22
CA GLU A 98 15.29 -5.83 -1.58
C GLU A 98 15.72 -5.42 -0.16
N SER A 99 15.83 -4.12 0.12
CA SER A 99 16.28 -3.59 1.39
C SER A 99 15.15 -3.18 2.33
N SER A 100 13.89 -3.39 1.95
CA SER A 100 12.75 -3.01 2.79
C SER A 100 12.73 -3.80 4.10
N SER A 101 12.61 -3.10 5.22
CA SER A 101 12.49 -3.70 6.54
C SER A 101 11.17 -3.32 7.24
N TYR A 102 10.46 -2.36 6.70
CA TYR A 102 9.20 -1.84 7.25
C TYR A 102 8.12 -1.92 6.16
N VAL A 103 7.17 -2.83 6.34
CA VAL A 103 6.27 -3.27 5.28
C VAL A 103 4.83 -3.33 5.78
N LEU A 104 3.91 -2.84 4.96
CA LEU A 104 2.48 -3.05 5.16
C LEU A 104 2.00 -4.11 4.18
N ALA A 105 1.34 -5.15 4.71
CA ALA A 105 0.68 -6.18 3.91
C ALA A 105 -0.81 -5.87 3.81
N ALA A 106 -1.35 -5.92 2.59
CA ALA A 106 -2.77 -5.65 2.32
C ALA A 106 -3.35 -6.72 1.41
N ARG A 107 -4.49 -7.29 1.80
CA ARG A 107 -5.18 -8.30 0.98
C ARG A 107 -6.67 -8.05 0.98
N PHE A 108 -7.27 -8.05 -0.22
CA PHE A 108 -8.72 -7.92 -0.39
C PHE A 108 -9.42 -9.24 -0.07
N ASN A 109 -10.54 -9.14 0.65
CA ASN A 109 -11.44 -10.26 0.95
C ASN A 109 -10.74 -11.47 1.58
N ALA A 110 -9.74 -11.21 2.42
CA ALA A 110 -8.95 -12.25 3.05
C ALA A 110 -9.73 -12.94 4.18
N SER A 111 -9.66 -14.28 4.22
CA SER A 111 -10.08 -15.04 5.38
C SER A 111 -9.01 -14.95 6.48
N PRO A 112 -9.37 -15.24 7.76
CA PRO A 112 -8.37 -15.29 8.82
C PRO A 112 -7.23 -16.29 8.54
N ASP A 113 -7.52 -17.41 7.90
CA ASP A 113 -6.52 -18.43 7.55
C ASP A 113 -5.57 -17.92 6.46
N GLU A 114 -6.09 -17.19 5.48
CA GLU A 114 -5.27 -16.56 4.45
C GLU A 114 -4.32 -15.52 5.04
N MET A 115 -4.78 -14.73 6.01
CA MET A 115 -3.92 -13.75 6.70
C MET A 115 -2.86 -14.42 7.57
N LYS A 116 -3.15 -15.58 8.15
CA LYS A 116 -2.12 -16.39 8.82
C LYS A 116 -1.08 -16.90 7.83
N GLY A 117 -1.51 -17.25 6.62
CA GLY A 117 -0.61 -17.61 5.53
C GLY A 117 0.30 -16.46 5.15
N VAL A 118 -0.23 -15.24 5.06
CA VAL A 118 0.57 -14.02 4.80
C VAL A 118 1.59 -13.81 5.91
N GLU A 119 1.19 -13.92 7.16
CA GLU A 119 2.08 -13.78 8.32
C GLU A 119 3.26 -14.75 8.23
N LYS A 120 3.01 -16.00 7.83
CA LYS A 120 4.06 -17.01 7.67
C LYS A 120 5.06 -16.69 6.56
N LEU A 121 4.64 -15.94 5.54
CA LEU A 121 5.54 -15.52 4.44
C LEU A 121 6.56 -14.49 4.90
N ILE A 122 6.21 -13.67 5.89
CA ILE A 122 6.99 -12.50 6.28
C ILE A 122 7.89 -12.84 7.47
N ASN A 123 9.19 -12.74 7.28
CA ASN A 123 10.16 -12.91 8.35
C ASN A 123 10.42 -11.57 9.02
N GLY A 124 9.53 -11.19 9.92
CA GLY A 124 9.55 -9.91 10.61
C GLY A 124 8.62 -9.92 11.81
N LYS A 125 8.50 -8.79 12.46
CA LYS A 125 7.66 -8.62 13.64
C LYS A 125 6.39 -7.84 13.29
N GLN A 126 5.23 -8.42 13.55
CA GLN A 126 3.95 -7.72 13.39
C GLN A 126 3.80 -6.67 14.49
N ILE A 127 3.46 -5.45 14.10
CA ILE A 127 3.25 -4.32 15.01
C ILE A 127 1.88 -3.71 14.78
N ASP A 128 1.45 -2.82 15.68
CA ASP A 128 0.15 -2.16 15.60
C ASP A 128 0.11 -1.17 14.44
N LEU A 129 -1.04 -1.07 13.75
CA LEU A 129 -1.26 -0.11 12.68
C LEU A 129 -1.13 1.35 13.15
N GLU A 130 -1.35 1.62 14.43
CA GLU A 130 -1.17 2.96 15.00
C GLU A 130 0.28 3.45 14.91
N GLU A 131 1.24 2.55 14.77
CA GLU A 131 2.64 2.89 14.54
C GLU A 131 2.89 3.62 13.21
N LEU A 132 1.96 3.53 12.25
CA LEU A 132 2.10 4.21 10.95
C LEU A 132 2.37 5.70 11.11
N GLY A 133 1.62 6.37 11.98
CA GLY A 133 1.79 7.82 12.20
C GLY A 133 3.14 8.19 12.78
N VAL A 134 3.67 7.34 13.66
CA VAL A 134 4.96 7.57 14.33
C VAL A 134 6.14 7.27 13.39
N ARG A 135 6.02 6.25 12.57
CA ARG A 135 7.12 5.74 11.73
C ARG A 135 7.10 6.27 10.29
N ALA A 136 6.15 7.13 9.93
CA ALA A 136 6.09 7.73 8.60
C ALA A 136 7.36 8.54 8.31
N ASP A 137 7.92 8.37 7.12
CA ASP A 137 9.05 9.16 6.66
C ASP A 137 8.51 10.39 5.90
N GLN A 138 8.39 11.50 6.62
CA GLN A 138 7.84 12.73 6.07
C GLN A 138 8.62 13.22 4.85
N ALA A 139 9.94 13.14 4.88
CA ALA A 139 10.79 13.61 3.78
C ALA A 139 10.54 12.79 2.51
N GLN A 140 10.41 11.46 2.61
CA GLN A 140 10.07 10.60 1.49
C GLN A 140 8.66 10.90 0.95
N ILE A 141 7.69 11.12 1.84
CA ILE A 141 6.31 11.43 1.45
C ILE A 141 6.24 12.76 0.69
N LEU A 142 6.87 13.79 1.21
CA LEU A 142 6.92 15.11 0.56
C LEU A 142 7.52 15.02 -0.84
N LYS A 143 8.58 14.25 -0.98
CA LYS A 143 9.26 14.04 -2.26
C LYS A 143 8.39 13.22 -3.23
N GLN A 144 7.84 12.10 -2.76
CA GLN A 144 7.03 11.19 -3.60
C GLN A 144 5.81 11.90 -4.18
N TYR A 145 5.10 12.66 -3.34
CA TYR A 145 3.84 13.30 -3.74
C TYR A 145 4.00 14.77 -4.11
N LYS A 146 5.23 15.30 -4.09
CA LYS A 146 5.52 16.71 -4.41
C LYS A 146 4.67 17.67 -3.57
N ILE A 147 4.64 17.45 -2.29
CA ILE A 147 3.89 18.26 -1.33
C ILE A 147 4.75 19.42 -0.87
N SER A 148 4.23 20.66 -0.98
CA SER A 148 4.95 21.86 -0.55
C SER A 148 4.71 22.16 0.93
N SER A 149 5.59 22.97 1.53
CA SER A 149 5.41 23.43 2.91
C SER A 149 4.16 24.32 3.05
N VAL A 150 3.77 25.04 2.01
CA VAL A 150 2.56 25.86 2.00
C VAL A 150 1.31 24.97 2.10
N GLU A 151 1.27 23.86 1.36
CA GLU A 151 0.16 22.90 1.43
C GLU A 151 0.00 22.31 2.83
N LEU A 152 1.10 22.02 3.52
CA LEU A 152 1.08 21.47 4.88
C LEU A 152 0.54 22.45 5.92
N ARG A 153 0.47 23.74 5.63
CA ARG A 153 -0.14 24.73 6.53
C ARG A 153 -1.66 24.65 6.54
N VAL A 154 -2.27 24.11 5.48
CA VAL A 154 -3.73 24.05 5.33
C VAL A 154 -4.26 22.62 5.21
N SER A 155 -3.38 21.63 5.16
CA SER A 155 -3.73 20.23 4.95
C SER A 155 -2.78 19.32 5.74
N SER A 156 -3.24 18.12 6.09
CA SER A 156 -2.38 17.08 6.67
C SER A 156 -1.66 16.30 5.57
N LEU A 157 -0.63 15.52 5.94
CA LEU A 157 0.01 14.59 5.01
C LEU A 157 -1.01 13.61 4.42
N ALA A 158 -1.87 13.05 5.25
CA ALA A 158 -2.88 12.09 4.82
C ALA A 158 -3.84 12.70 3.79
N ASP A 159 -4.31 13.92 4.03
CA ASP A 159 -5.21 14.61 3.11
C ASP A 159 -4.52 14.97 1.79
N ALA A 160 -3.26 15.40 1.85
CA ALA A 160 -2.48 15.73 0.67
C ALA A 160 -2.26 14.50 -0.22
N ILE A 161 -1.94 13.35 0.37
CA ILE A 161 -1.80 12.08 -0.35
C ILE A 161 -3.15 11.67 -0.96
N THR A 162 -4.22 11.72 -0.18
CA THR A 162 -5.57 11.35 -0.61
C THR A 162 -6.01 12.18 -1.82
N SER A 163 -5.74 13.49 -1.79
CA SER A 163 -6.07 14.39 -2.91
C SER A 163 -5.37 13.97 -4.20
N ARG A 164 -4.10 13.57 -4.13
CA ARG A 164 -3.34 13.13 -5.30
C ARG A 164 -3.82 11.78 -5.83
N ILE A 165 -4.19 10.87 -4.94
CA ILE A 165 -4.79 9.60 -5.35
C ILE A 165 -6.11 9.84 -6.09
N ALA A 166 -6.97 10.69 -5.55
CA ALA A 166 -8.27 10.99 -6.14
C ALA A 166 -8.17 11.73 -7.47
N ALA A 167 -7.20 12.63 -7.60
CA ALA A 167 -7.07 13.51 -8.76
C ALA A 167 -6.23 12.94 -9.91
N ARG A 168 -5.56 11.81 -9.72
CA ARG A 168 -4.61 11.28 -10.72
C ARG A 168 -5.19 11.18 -12.12
N ASP A 169 -6.40 10.67 -12.26
CA ASP A 169 -6.99 10.43 -13.58
C ASP A 169 -7.53 11.69 -14.24
N ALA A 170 -7.55 12.80 -13.51
CA ALA A 170 -7.94 14.10 -14.02
C ALA A 170 -6.75 14.93 -14.54
N LEU A 171 -5.52 14.42 -14.38
CA LEU A 171 -4.30 15.12 -14.79
C LEU A 171 -3.96 14.88 -16.26
#